data_aedc55e5c39ba392727756e98ca176e9
#
_entry.id   aedc55e5c39ba392727756e98ca176e9
#
_cell.length_a   1.000
_cell.length_b   1.000
_cell.length_c   1.000
_cell.angle_alpha   90.00
_cell.angle_beta   90.00
_cell.angle_gamma   90.00
#
_symmetry.space_group_name_H-M   'P 1'
#
loop_
_entity.id
_entity.type
_entity.pdbx_description
1 polymer ?
#
loop_
_entity_poly.entity_id
_entity_poly.type
_entity_poly.pdbx_seq_one_letter_code
_entity_poly.pdbx_strand_id
1 'polypeptide(L)'
;MTFLKDITWTEIFIFAHTCAALGCVLRVLYKQKNIGSTFAWLIILFLFPVFGTIAYLLIGEPRLGTARAKRTDEMNRFYQGFVETYLSNLYLDIGDKVKSRYHGISKVAASGTGLGATRNNAMTLLSTTDEIIDTMLADIRSARHSCMLAFYIIEPEGRIEELLNELLAAADRGLDCAILADAVGSSRFFDSGWVETLREAGIEVHASLPVGVWRTFFTRTDLRNHRKILVIDSKIGYTGSFNLADPRFFKKDSGVGEWVDVMMRCTGPLVLELSAVFFADLAVETHENLEGVQQYLTQAQERIPEILPEKMQQGDIVAQVIPSAPEQGSHVIYETIISAIYAATKQITITTPYFVPDEPLLMALTIAAKRGVKVTLILPAKVDSLMVRYASRAYYPMLLDAGVKIAMFKGGLLHAKTMTIDEDYVLFGTVNMDMRSFFLNLEISLAIYDRDITKQICNLQRDYLKNSSYITVKAWQQRSKFRGLIENTVRLMSPLL
;
A
#
# COMPACT_ATOMS: atom_id res chain seq x y z
N MET A 1 37.10 5.19 49.55
CA MET A 1 36.03 4.25 49.17
C MET A 1 34.69 4.66 49.79
N THR A 2 34.32 5.95 49.73
CA THR A 2 33.16 6.54 50.46
C THR A 2 32.23 7.36 49.54
N PHE A 3 32.43 7.29 48.19
CA PHE A 3 31.60 8.08 47.25
C PHE A 3 30.33 7.37 46.70
N LEU A 4 30.04 6.11 47.09
CA LEU A 4 28.95 5.34 46.57
C LEU A 4 27.77 5.12 47.53
N LYS A 5 27.81 5.73 48.75
CA LYS A 5 26.81 5.43 49.77
C LYS A 5 25.56 6.34 49.79
N ASP A 6 25.57 7.45 49.08
CA ASP A 6 24.48 8.45 49.10
C ASP A 6 23.75 8.68 47.76
N ILE A 7 23.93 7.77 46.78
CA ILE A 7 23.25 7.91 45.50
C ILE A 7 21.79 7.48 45.68
N THR A 8 20.88 8.40 45.51
CA THR A 8 19.43 8.16 45.59
C THR A 8 18.92 7.48 44.32
N TRP A 9 17.85 6.69 44.42
CA TRP A 9 17.17 6.11 43.26
C TRP A 9 16.77 7.16 42.21
N THR A 10 16.48 8.38 42.66
CA THR A 10 16.15 9.52 41.80
C THR A 10 17.35 9.96 40.95
N GLU A 11 18.55 10.03 41.55
CA GLU A 11 19.78 10.38 40.80
C GLU A 11 20.17 9.33 39.77
N ILE A 12 20.03 8.04 40.12
CA ILE A 12 20.23 6.92 39.20
C ILE A 12 19.26 7.03 38.04
N PHE A 13 17.98 7.30 38.29
CA PHE A 13 16.95 7.44 37.28
C PHE A 13 17.25 8.64 36.34
N ILE A 14 17.59 9.82 36.90
CA ILE A 14 17.92 11.00 36.13
C ILE A 14 19.15 10.75 35.26
N PHE A 15 20.18 10.12 35.79
CA PHE A 15 21.40 9.79 35.05
C PHE A 15 21.11 8.82 33.90
N ALA A 16 20.44 7.72 34.17
CA ALA A 16 20.05 6.71 33.18
C ALA A 16 19.17 7.33 32.06
N HIS A 17 18.21 8.16 32.47
CA HIS A 17 17.34 8.86 31.53
C HIS A 17 18.12 9.88 30.67
N THR A 18 19.02 10.64 31.27
CA THR A 18 19.87 11.60 30.52
C THR A 18 20.75 10.86 29.50
N CYS A 19 21.37 9.74 29.90
CA CYS A 19 22.12 8.89 28.98
C CYS A 19 21.27 8.35 27.83
N ALA A 20 20.05 7.89 28.11
CA ALA A 20 19.12 7.41 27.11
C ALA A 20 18.68 8.53 26.14
N ALA A 21 18.35 9.70 26.66
CA ALA A 21 17.98 10.86 25.85
C ALA A 21 19.15 11.32 24.96
N LEU A 22 20.37 11.39 25.50
CA LEU A 22 21.57 11.73 24.72
C LEU A 22 21.85 10.67 23.66
N GLY A 23 21.70 9.39 23.99
CA GLY A 23 21.80 8.30 23.03
C GLY A 23 20.79 8.43 21.88
N CYS A 24 19.53 8.81 22.21
CA CYS A 24 18.51 9.09 21.19
C CYS A 24 18.89 10.30 20.32
N VAL A 25 19.39 11.38 20.90
CA VAL A 25 19.85 12.56 20.13
C VAL A 25 20.96 12.18 19.15
N LEU A 26 21.99 11.47 19.61
CA LEU A 26 23.08 11.01 18.75
C LEU A 26 22.57 10.08 17.64
N ARG A 27 21.63 9.22 17.99
CA ARG A 27 21.02 8.30 17.03
C ARG A 27 20.15 9.02 15.99
N VAL A 28 19.38 10.04 16.39
CA VAL A 28 18.64 10.92 15.47
C VAL A 28 19.58 11.56 14.47
N LEU A 29 20.68 12.16 14.93
CA LEU A 29 21.67 12.81 14.08
C LEU A 29 22.35 11.83 13.10
N TYR A 30 22.59 10.60 13.54
CA TYR A 30 23.22 9.57 12.71
C TYR A 30 22.29 8.93 11.69
N LYS A 31 21.02 8.68 12.06
CA LYS A 31 20.08 7.86 11.25
C LYS A 31 19.12 8.67 10.39
N GLN A 32 18.76 9.88 10.81
CA GLN A 32 17.75 10.66 10.09
C GLN A 32 18.37 11.33 8.85
N LYS A 33 17.79 11.03 7.70
CA LYS A 33 18.19 11.61 6.41
C LYS A 33 17.42 12.90 6.08
N ASN A 34 16.23 13.07 6.63
CA ASN A 34 15.37 14.24 6.39
C ASN A 34 15.60 15.29 7.48
N ILE A 35 16.02 16.49 7.08
CA ILE A 35 16.36 17.61 7.98
C ILE A 35 15.16 18.00 8.86
N GLY A 36 13.95 18.09 8.28
CA GLY A 36 12.74 18.47 9.01
C GLY A 36 12.38 17.48 10.12
N SER A 37 12.45 16.18 9.81
CA SER A 37 12.22 15.10 10.78
C SER A 37 13.29 15.09 11.88
N THR A 38 14.54 15.32 11.51
CA THR A 38 15.66 15.44 12.48
C THR A 38 15.39 16.55 13.50
N PHE A 39 15.07 17.76 13.02
CA PHE A 39 14.75 18.88 13.91
C PHE A 39 13.50 18.62 14.76
N ALA A 40 12.46 18.04 14.19
CA ALA A 40 11.24 17.72 14.94
C ALA A 40 11.54 16.76 16.12
N TRP A 41 12.31 15.71 15.88
CA TRP A 41 12.71 14.78 16.92
C TRP A 41 13.64 15.42 17.97
N LEU A 42 14.61 16.25 17.56
CA LEU A 42 15.46 16.95 18.50
C LEU A 42 14.64 17.89 19.41
N ILE A 43 13.66 18.61 18.86
CA ILE A 43 12.77 19.49 19.63
C ILE A 43 11.93 18.66 20.62
N ILE A 44 11.35 17.54 20.17
CA ILE A 44 10.53 16.66 21.03
C ILE A 44 11.38 16.09 22.17
N LEU A 45 12.59 15.59 21.88
CA LEU A 45 13.52 15.05 22.87
C LEU A 45 13.98 16.12 23.87
N PHE A 46 14.12 17.37 23.44
CA PHE A 46 14.52 18.47 24.31
C PHE A 46 13.38 18.98 25.19
N LEU A 47 12.18 19.20 24.62
CA LEU A 47 11.02 19.74 25.35
C LEU A 47 10.34 18.70 26.25
N PHE A 48 10.34 17.45 25.85
CA PHE A 48 9.67 16.34 26.54
C PHE A 48 10.62 15.15 26.72
N PRO A 49 11.69 15.28 27.51
CA PRO A 49 12.78 14.29 27.51
C PRO A 49 12.31 12.85 27.78
N VAL A 50 11.41 12.63 28.74
CA VAL A 50 10.88 11.29 29.06
C VAL A 50 9.96 10.77 27.96
N PHE A 51 8.91 11.55 27.66
CA PHE A 51 7.93 11.15 26.65
C PHE A 51 8.52 11.12 25.25
N GLY A 52 9.40 12.07 24.91
CA GLY A 52 10.11 12.14 23.63
C GLY A 52 11.04 10.96 23.43
N THR A 53 11.76 10.54 24.47
CA THR A 53 12.62 9.34 24.41
C THR A 53 11.76 8.09 24.15
N ILE A 54 10.68 7.92 24.90
CA ILE A 54 9.75 6.79 24.69
C ILE A 54 9.14 6.84 23.28
N ALA A 55 8.62 7.99 22.87
CA ALA A 55 8.03 8.16 21.54
C ALA A 55 9.05 7.87 20.43
N TYR A 56 10.29 8.37 20.55
CA TYR A 56 11.35 8.10 19.57
C TYR A 56 11.70 6.61 19.51
N LEU A 57 11.77 5.94 20.65
CA LEU A 57 12.02 4.50 20.70
C LEU A 57 10.89 3.66 20.07
N LEU A 58 9.65 4.15 20.13
CA LEU A 58 8.49 3.43 19.59
C LEU A 58 8.27 3.69 18.08
N ILE A 59 8.42 4.93 17.64
CA ILE A 59 8.02 5.35 16.28
C ILE A 59 9.06 6.18 15.54
N GLY A 60 10.21 6.49 16.17
CA GLY A 60 11.23 7.37 15.58
C GLY A 60 11.94 6.82 14.36
N GLU A 61 12.03 5.51 14.25
CA GLU A 61 12.69 4.84 13.13
C GLU A 61 11.83 3.69 12.57
N PRO A 62 11.85 3.43 11.25
CA PRO A 62 11.23 2.23 10.70
C PRO A 62 12.05 0.99 11.10
N ARG A 63 11.73 0.41 12.25
CA ARG A 63 12.41 -0.79 12.76
C ARG A 63 11.53 -2.01 12.52
N LEU A 64 11.95 -2.87 11.63
CA LEU A 64 11.27 -4.13 11.32
C LEU A 64 11.81 -5.33 12.10
N GLY A 65 12.84 -5.10 12.93
CA GLY A 65 13.59 -6.15 13.61
C GLY A 65 14.67 -6.75 12.70
N THR A 66 15.84 -7.05 13.29
CA THR A 66 17.00 -7.56 12.55
C THR A 66 16.74 -8.93 11.91
N ALA A 67 15.94 -9.78 12.55
CA ALA A 67 15.59 -11.09 12.04
C ALA A 67 14.70 -11.00 10.79
N ARG A 68 13.67 -10.14 10.82
CA ARG A 68 12.80 -9.89 9.66
C ARG A 68 13.59 -9.29 8.50
N ALA A 69 14.41 -8.26 8.75
CA ALA A 69 15.22 -7.63 7.71
C ALA A 69 16.14 -8.65 7.00
N LYS A 70 16.78 -9.55 7.75
CA LYS A 70 17.58 -10.63 7.15
C LYS A 70 16.76 -11.59 6.28
N ARG A 71 15.56 -11.98 6.72
CA ARG A 71 14.66 -12.82 5.91
C ARG A 71 14.23 -12.10 4.63
N THR A 72 13.89 -10.83 4.74
CA THR A 72 13.53 -10.01 3.58
C THR A 72 14.68 -9.88 2.58
N ASP A 73 15.92 -9.70 3.06
CA ASP A 73 17.11 -9.65 2.19
C ASP A 73 17.35 -10.99 1.47
N GLU A 74 17.15 -12.13 2.14
CA GLU A 74 17.25 -13.45 1.53
C GLU A 74 16.17 -13.68 0.48
N MET A 75 14.93 -13.30 0.82
CA MET A 75 13.81 -13.33 -0.11
C MET A 75 14.06 -12.46 -1.35
N ASN A 76 14.59 -11.25 -1.17
CA ASN A 76 14.91 -10.37 -2.29
C ASN A 76 15.96 -10.97 -3.22
N ARG A 77 16.99 -11.62 -2.69
CA ARG A 77 18.01 -12.34 -3.50
C ARG A 77 17.39 -13.49 -4.28
N PHE A 78 16.58 -14.30 -3.61
CA PHE A 78 15.86 -15.37 -4.29
C PHE A 78 14.92 -14.82 -5.37
N TYR A 79 14.16 -13.79 -5.05
CA TYR A 79 13.24 -13.15 -5.96
C TYR A 79 13.95 -12.62 -7.21
N GLN A 80 15.12 -12.00 -7.06
CA GLN A 80 15.95 -11.58 -8.20
C GLN A 80 16.37 -12.79 -9.05
N GLY A 81 16.83 -13.87 -8.46
CA GLY A 81 17.16 -15.10 -9.19
C GLY A 81 15.95 -15.73 -9.88
N PHE A 82 14.78 -15.72 -9.25
CA PHE A 82 13.52 -16.15 -9.85
C PHE A 82 13.15 -15.30 -11.07
N VAL A 83 13.21 -13.98 -10.90
CA VAL A 83 12.95 -13.02 -11.98
C VAL A 83 13.89 -13.23 -13.15
N GLU A 84 15.20 -13.35 -12.90
CA GLU A 84 16.20 -13.58 -13.94
C GLU A 84 15.97 -14.90 -14.69
N THR A 85 15.62 -15.96 -13.97
CA THR A 85 15.48 -17.30 -14.55
C THR A 85 14.17 -17.49 -15.31
N TYR A 86 13.05 -17.03 -14.74
CA TYR A 86 11.72 -17.40 -15.23
C TYR A 86 10.94 -16.24 -15.86
N LEU A 87 11.18 -15.00 -15.41
CA LEU A 87 10.40 -13.84 -15.87
C LEU A 87 11.15 -12.95 -16.85
N SER A 88 12.50 -12.99 -16.88
CA SER A 88 13.30 -12.10 -17.71
C SER A 88 12.93 -12.17 -19.21
N ASN A 89 12.63 -13.36 -19.71
CA ASN A 89 12.20 -13.59 -21.10
C ASN A 89 10.79 -13.05 -21.40
N LEU A 90 10.00 -12.75 -20.35
CA LEU A 90 8.66 -12.19 -20.47
C LEU A 90 8.68 -10.66 -20.45
N TYR A 91 9.79 -10.06 -20.00
CA TYR A 91 9.96 -8.63 -19.96
C TYR A 91 10.22 -8.05 -21.35
N LEU A 92 9.54 -6.96 -21.58
CA LEU A 92 9.67 -6.22 -22.83
C LEU A 92 10.82 -5.23 -22.78
N ASP A 93 11.53 -5.14 -23.89
CA ASP A 93 12.00 -3.82 -24.29
C ASP A 93 10.77 -2.99 -24.72
N ILE A 94 10.37 -2.07 -23.83
CA ILE A 94 9.12 -1.30 -23.92
C ILE A 94 9.06 -0.42 -25.19
N GLY A 95 10.18 -0.34 -25.95
CA GLY A 95 10.40 0.61 -27.05
C GLY A 95 9.30 0.67 -28.10
N ASP A 96 8.68 -0.45 -28.44
CA ASP A 96 7.79 -0.52 -29.61
C ASP A 96 6.30 -0.32 -29.30
N LYS A 97 5.84 -0.60 -28.10
CA LYS A 97 4.40 -0.53 -27.75
C LYS A 97 4.03 0.58 -26.77
N VAL A 98 4.98 1.11 -26.01
CA VAL A 98 4.77 2.14 -25.00
C VAL A 98 5.35 3.46 -25.47
N LYS A 99 4.60 4.55 -25.30
CA LYS A 99 5.10 5.88 -25.68
C LYS A 99 6.40 6.20 -24.96
N SER A 100 7.39 6.72 -25.66
CA SER A 100 8.75 6.99 -25.16
C SER A 100 8.80 7.78 -23.85
N ARG A 101 7.84 8.68 -23.65
CA ARG A 101 7.74 9.47 -22.39
C ARG A 101 7.48 8.62 -21.14
N TYR A 102 6.94 7.41 -21.28
CA TYR A 102 6.68 6.49 -20.16
C TYR A 102 7.80 5.48 -19.94
N HIS A 103 8.80 5.39 -20.85
CA HIS A 103 9.94 4.48 -20.67
C HIS A 103 10.71 4.75 -19.38
N GLY A 104 10.87 6.05 -19.02
CA GLY A 104 11.51 6.44 -17.77
C GLY A 104 10.77 5.92 -16.54
N ILE A 105 9.43 5.92 -16.57
CA ILE A 105 8.60 5.43 -15.47
C ILE A 105 8.83 3.94 -15.25
N SER A 106 8.78 3.15 -16.34
CA SER A 106 8.99 1.72 -16.25
C SER A 106 10.40 1.35 -15.80
N LYS A 107 11.42 2.11 -16.22
CA LYS A 107 12.80 1.91 -15.76
C LYS A 107 12.95 2.22 -14.26
N VAL A 108 12.32 3.28 -13.76
CA VAL A 108 12.30 3.59 -12.32
C VAL A 108 11.65 2.44 -11.55
N ALA A 109 10.49 1.97 -11.99
CA ALA A 109 9.81 0.86 -11.35
C ALA A 109 10.66 -0.43 -11.37
N ALA A 110 11.25 -0.77 -12.52
CA ALA A 110 12.09 -1.95 -12.66
C ALA A 110 13.38 -1.87 -11.81
N SER A 111 14.02 -0.70 -11.75
CA SER A 111 15.24 -0.52 -10.96
C SER A 111 15.03 -0.71 -9.45
N GLY A 112 13.82 -0.38 -8.96
CA GLY A 112 13.50 -0.51 -7.54
C GLY A 112 12.94 -1.87 -7.15
N THR A 113 12.29 -2.59 -8.09
CA THR A 113 11.62 -3.87 -7.81
C THR A 113 12.30 -5.09 -8.40
N GLY A 114 13.13 -4.92 -9.43
CA GLY A 114 13.61 -6.00 -10.29
C GLY A 114 12.55 -6.51 -11.30
N LEU A 115 11.30 -6.05 -11.22
CA LEU A 115 10.20 -6.44 -12.11
C LEU A 115 10.13 -5.52 -13.33
N GLY A 116 10.15 -6.09 -14.51
CA GLY A 116 9.98 -5.39 -15.77
C GLY A 116 8.51 -5.29 -16.19
N ALA A 117 8.22 -4.54 -17.25
CA ALA A 117 6.88 -4.58 -17.83
C ALA A 117 6.68 -5.86 -18.65
N THR A 118 5.54 -6.50 -18.49
CA THR A 118 5.13 -7.70 -19.23
C THR A 118 4.06 -7.37 -20.26
N ARG A 119 3.97 -8.16 -21.31
CA ARG A 119 2.92 -8.12 -22.34
C ARG A 119 2.02 -9.34 -22.26
N ASN A 120 1.05 -9.40 -23.17
CA ASN A 120 0.09 -10.50 -23.29
C ASN A 120 -0.80 -10.68 -22.05
N ASN A 121 -1.02 -9.59 -21.32
CA ASN A 121 -1.96 -9.58 -20.20
C ASN A 121 -3.38 -9.25 -20.72
N ALA A 122 -4.39 -9.80 -20.06
CA ALA A 122 -5.77 -9.33 -20.15
C ALA A 122 -6.22 -8.82 -18.79
N MET A 123 -6.99 -7.75 -18.79
CA MET A 123 -7.43 -7.06 -17.59
C MET A 123 -8.91 -6.71 -17.65
N THR A 124 -9.61 -6.85 -16.55
CA THR A 124 -11.01 -6.44 -16.38
C THR A 124 -11.12 -5.56 -15.15
N LEU A 125 -11.62 -4.34 -15.34
CA LEU A 125 -11.92 -3.42 -14.26
C LEU A 125 -13.25 -3.79 -13.62
N LEU A 126 -13.25 -4.04 -12.32
CA LEU A 126 -14.43 -4.30 -11.49
C LEU A 126 -14.64 -3.09 -10.58
N SER A 127 -15.84 -2.52 -10.59
CA SER A 127 -16.08 -1.19 -10.00
C SER A 127 -17.23 -1.14 -9.00
N THR A 128 -17.89 -2.26 -8.75
CA THR A 128 -18.92 -2.40 -7.71
C THR A 128 -18.61 -3.58 -6.80
N THR A 129 -19.03 -3.49 -5.54
CA THR A 129 -18.83 -4.56 -4.54
C THR A 129 -19.37 -5.91 -5.01
N ASP A 130 -20.59 -5.93 -5.55
CA ASP A 130 -21.21 -7.18 -5.98
C ASP A 130 -20.49 -7.78 -7.19
N GLU A 131 -20.10 -6.95 -8.19
CA GLU A 131 -19.32 -7.40 -9.33
C GLU A 131 -17.96 -8.00 -8.89
N ILE A 132 -17.28 -7.37 -7.94
CA ILE A 132 -15.99 -7.85 -7.40
C ILE A 132 -16.18 -9.22 -6.74
N ILE A 133 -17.16 -9.34 -5.82
CA ILE A 133 -17.39 -10.55 -5.06
C ILE A 133 -17.89 -11.68 -5.97
N ASP A 134 -18.85 -11.42 -6.86
CA ASP A 134 -19.38 -12.42 -7.79
C ASP A 134 -18.28 -12.98 -8.69
N THR A 135 -17.40 -12.10 -9.19
CA THR A 135 -16.29 -12.52 -10.05
C THR A 135 -15.25 -13.33 -9.27
N MET A 136 -14.91 -12.92 -8.04
CA MET A 136 -14.01 -13.69 -7.17
C MET A 136 -14.59 -15.07 -6.84
N LEU A 137 -15.87 -15.15 -6.47
CA LEU A 137 -16.55 -16.40 -6.18
C LEU A 137 -16.55 -17.34 -7.39
N ALA A 138 -16.85 -16.82 -8.58
CA ALA A 138 -16.83 -17.62 -9.81
C ALA A 138 -15.43 -18.18 -10.12
N ASP A 139 -14.39 -17.35 -9.95
CA ASP A 139 -13.01 -17.77 -10.20
C ASP A 139 -12.52 -18.79 -9.15
N ILE A 140 -12.86 -18.63 -7.85
CA ILE A 140 -12.52 -19.60 -6.78
C ILE A 140 -13.24 -20.94 -7.03
N ARG A 141 -14.50 -20.94 -7.49
CA ARG A 141 -15.23 -22.16 -7.88
C ARG A 141 -14.54 -22.89 -9.02
N SER A 142 -13.95 -22.14 -9.96
CA SER A 142 -13.26 -22.72 -11.12
C SER A 142 -11.83 -23.17 -10.83
N ALA A 143 -11.28 -22.82 -9.65
CA ALA A 143 -9.92 -23.14 -9.23
C ALA A 143 -9.68 -24.65 -9.17
N ARG A 144 -8.46 -25.07 -9.57
CA ARG A 144 -8.05 -26.49 -9.66
C ARG A 144 -6.86 -26.85 -8.78
N HIS A 145 -6.03 -25.86 -8.41
CA HIS A 145 -4.77 -26.12 -7.69
C HIS A 145 -4.64 -25.28 -6.44
N SER A 146 -4.89 -23.95 -6.51
CA SER A 146 -4.59 -23.09 -5.39
C SER A 146 -5.40 -21.81 -5.35
N CYS A 147 -5.63 -21.30 -4.11
CA CYS A 147 -6.23 -19.99 -3.84
C CYS A 147 -5.38 -19.27 -2.77
N MET A 148 -4.69 -18.20 -3.16
CA MET A 148 -3.74 -17.46 -2.33
C MET A 148 -4.23 -16.03 -2.10
N LEU A 149 -4.48 -15.65 -0.85
CA LEU A 149 -5.08 -14.38 -0.46
C LEU A 149 -4.16 -13.58 0.47
N ALA A 150 -3.88 -12.32 0.12
CA ALA A 150 -3.26 -11.35 1.03
C ALA A 150 -4.13 -10.10 1.12
N PHE A 151 -4.65 -9.77 2.32
CA PHE A 151 -5.53 -8.63 2.50
C PHE A 151 -5.23 -7.87 3.80
N TYR A 152 -5.38 -6.53 3.73
CA TYR A 152 -5.24 -5.68 4.90
C TYR A 152 -6.40 -5.85 5.87
N ILE A 153 -7.65 -5.86 5.36
CA ILE A 153 -8.84 -6.07 6.17
C ILE A 153 -9.60 -7.28 5.64
N ILE A 154 -9.88 -8.21 6.53
CA ILE A 154 -10.85 -9.27 6.35
C ILE A 154 -11.91 -9.08 7.42
N GLU A 155 -13.15 -8.82 7.00
CA GLU A 155 -14.30 -8.65 7.88
C GLU A 155 -15.34 -9.72 7.54
N PRO A 156 -15.48 -10.76 8.35
CA PRO A 156 -16.33 -11.92 8.04
C PRO A 156 -17.81 -11.60 8.29
N GLU A 157 -18.35 -10.62 7.59
CA GLU A 157 -19.75 -10.22 7.62
C GLU A 157 -20.28 -10.01 6.19
N GLY A 158 -21.59 -10.20 5.99
CA GLY A 158 -22.25 -10.02 4.70
C GLY A 158 -21.73 -10.99 3.65
N ARG A 159 -21.50 -10.51 2.44
CA ARG A 159 -21.05 -11.35 1.32
C ARG A 159 -19.62 -11.89 1.45
N ILE A 160 -18.84 -11.39 2.41
CA ILE A 160 -17.49 -11.95 2.67
C ILE A 160 -17.59 -13.35 3.28
N GLU A 161 -18.64 -13.65 4.04
CA GLU A 161 -18.92 -15.02 4.49
C GLU A 161 -19.10 -16.01 3.33
N GLU A 162 -19.74 -15.57 2.23
CA GLU A 162 -19.87 -16.41 1.02
C GLU A 162 -18.48 -16.76 0.47
N LEU A 163 -17.56 -15.81 0.47
CA LEU A 163 -16.21 -15.99 -0.04
C LEU A 163 -15.38 -16.92 0.86
N LEU A 164 -15.50 -16.80 2.19
CA LEU A 164 -14.85 -17.70 3.15
C LEU A 164 -15.40 -19.12 3.04
N ASN A 165 -16.72 -19.28 2.88
CA ASN A 165 -17.35 -20.59 2.62
C ASN A 165 -16.88 -21.21 1.29
N GLU A 166 -16.67 -20.40 0.24
CA GLU A 166 -16.17 -20.91 -1.03
C GLU A 166 -14.70 -21.36 -0.93
N LEU A 167 -13.91 -20.72 -0.05
CA LEU A 167 -12.54 -21.18 0.25
C LEU A 167 -12.56 -22.53 1.00
N LEU A 168 -13.48 -22.72 1.95
CA LEU A 168 -13.68 -24.03 2.58
C LEU A 168 -14.02 -25.10 1.54
N ALA A 169 -14.96 -24.80 0.64
CA ALA A 169 -15.30 -25.71 -0.46
C ALA A 169 -14.10 -25.95 -1.41
N ALA A 170 -13.23 -24.98 -1.61
CA ALA A 170 -11.99 -25.16 -2.38
C ALA A 170 -11.02 -26.11 -1.67
N ALA A 171 -10.83 -25.97 -0.36
CA ALA A 171 -10.00 -26.87 0.45
C ALA A 171 -10.57 -28.30 0.46
N ASP A 172 -11.89 -28.46 0.56
CA ASP A 172 -12.58 -29.78 0.45
C ASP A 172 -12.35 -30.45 -0.92
N ARG A 173 -12.15 -29.66 -1.98
CA ARG A 173 -11.73 -30.17 -3.31
C ARG A 173 -10.25 -30.54 -3.38
N GLY A 174 -9.47 -30.32 -2.31
CA GLY A 174 -8.04 -30.62 -2.23
C GLY A 174 -7.13 -29.52 -2.79
N LEU A 175 -7.62 -28.27 -2.88
CA LEU A 175 -6.81 -27.14 -3.33
C LEU A 175 -5.90 -26.62 -2.20
N ASP A 176 -4.69 -26.19 -2.55
CA ASP A 176 -3.80 -25.46 -1.65
C ASP A 176 -4.35 -24.05 -1.41
N CYS A 177 -4.79 -23.74 -0.19
CA CYS A 177 -5.34 -22.44 0.15
C CYS A 177 -4.52 -21.77 1.27
N ALA A 178 -4.18 -20.49 1.07
CA ALA A 178 -3.48 -19.71 2.09
C ALA A 178 -4.03 -18.28 2.21
N ILE A 179 -4.16 -17.81 3.43
CA ILE A 179 -4.60 -16.45 3.78
C ILE A 179 -3.50 -15.77 4.58
N LEU A 180 -3.03 -14.64 4.08
CA LEU A 180 -2.13 -13.72 4.77
C LEU A 180 -2.88 -12.43 5.08
N ALA A 181 -3.29 -12.23 6.33
CA ALA A 181 -4.06 -11.08 6.76
C ALA A 181 -3.23 -10.16 7.67
N ASP A 182 -3.35 -8.83 7.52
CA ASP A 182 -2.68 -7.90 8.45
C ASP A 182 -3.23 -8.08 9.87
N ALA A 183 -2.34 -8.22 10.84
CA ALA A 183 -2.72 -8.56 12.23
C ALA A 183 -3.63 -7.53 12.88
N VAL A 184 -3.51 -6.24 12.52
CA VAL A 184 -4.31 -5.16 13.11
C VAL A 184 -5.52 -4.84 12.25
N GLY A 185 -5.32 -4.75 10.93
CA GLY A 185 -6.41 -4.49 10.00
C GLY A 185 -7.50 -5.56 10.03
N SER A 186 -7.10 -6.82 10.24
CA SER A 186 -7.98 -8.00 10.30
C SER A 186 -8.18 -8.55 11.72
N SER A 187 -8.03 -7.72 12.77
CA SER A 187 -8.15 -8.18 14.17
C SER A 187 -9.47 -8.91 14.45
N ARG A 188 -10.60 -8.39 13.93
CA ARG A 188 -11.90 -9.05 14.11
C ARG A 188 -11.98 -10.42 13.44
N PHE A 189 -11.31 -10.60 12.31
CA PHE A 189 -11.17 -11.91 11.66
C PHE A 189 -10.38 -12.87 12.53
N PHE A 190 -9.24 -12.44 13.10
CA PHE A 190 -8.42 -13.27 13.98
C PHE A 190 -9.12 -13.61 15.30
N ASP A 191 -9.99 -12.73 15.78
CA ASP A 191 -10.78 -12.94 17.02
C ASP A 191 -12.08 -13.74 16.74
N SER A 192 -12.38 -14.06 15.48
CA SER A 192 -13.56 -14.81 15.09
C SER A 192 -13.30 -16.31 15.04
N GLY A 193 -14.35 -17.14 15.15
CA GLY A 193 -14.26 -18.59 14.97
C GLY A 193 -13.87 -19.04 13.52
N TRP A 194 -13.85 -18.12 12.57
CA TRP A 194 -13.49 -18.42 11.18
C TRP A 194 -12.05 -18.92 11.03
N VAL A 195 -11.11 -18.38 11.81
CA VAL A 195 -9.69 -18.78 11.70
C VAL A 195 -9.51 -20.25 12.10
N GLU A 196 -10.18 -20.71 13.17
CA GLU A 196 -10.17 -22.10 13.58
C GLU A 196 -10.81 -23.00 12.51
N THR A 197 -12.01 -22.64 12.05
CA THR A 197 -12.73 -23.38 11.00
C THR A 197 -11.90 -23.53 9.71
N LEU A 198 -11.25 -22.45 9.27
CA LEU A 198 -10.40 -22.49 8.06
C LEU A 198 -9.17 -23.37 8.27
N ARG A 199 -8.52 -23.31 9.44
CA ARG A 199 -7.36 -24.15 9.76
C ARG A 199 -7.71 -25.63 9.88
N GLU A 200 -8.86 -25.96 10.46
CA GLU A 200 -9.36 -27.33 10.55
C GLU A 200 -9.64 -27.92 9.17
N ALA A 201 -10.04 -27.09 8.20
CA ALA A 201 -10.21 -27.48 6.80
C ALA A 201 -8.86 -27.55 6.02
N GLY A 202 -7.72 -27.33 6.68
CA GLY A 202 -6.38 -27.40 6.06
C GLY A 202 -5.93 -26.11 5.36
N ILE A 203 -6.66 -25.00 5.52
CA ILE A 203 -6.27 -23.70 4.95
C ILE A 203 -5.21 -23.05 5.84
N GLU A 204 -4.09 -22.63 5.25
CA GLU A 204 -3.06 -21.88 5.97
C GLU A 204 -3.53 -20.46 6.26
N VAL A 205 -3.61 -20.08 7.54
CA VAL A 205 -4.00 -18.72 7.95
C VAL A 205 -2.90 -18.09 8.80
N HIS A 206 -2.28 -17.03 8.26
CA HIS A 206 -1.15 -16.35 8.86
C HIS A 206 -1.43 -14.86 9.08
N ALA A 207 -0.89 -14.33 10.21
CA ALA A 207 -0.94 -12.91 10.52
C ALA A 207 0.32 -12.20 10.01
N SER A 208 0.12 -11.21 9.13
CA SER A 208 1.21 -10.34 8.70
C SER A 208 1.43 -9.21 9.70
N LEU A 209 2.70 -8.90 9.97
CA LEU A 209 3.13 -7.83 10.88
C LEU A 209 2.45 -7.91 12.27
N PRO A 210 2.52 -9.05 12.96
CA PRO A 210 1.86 -9.23 14.25
C PRO A 210 2.41 -8.25 15.29
N VAL A 211 1.50 -7.68 16.10
CA VAL A 211 1.80 -6.73 17.18
C VAL A 211 1.85 -7.46 18.50
N GLY A 212 2.78 -7.10 19.38
CA GLY A 212 2.88 -7.66 20.73
C GLY A 212 3.64 -6.72 21.64
N VAL A 213 3.32 -6.74 22.96
CA VAL A 213 3.88 -5.83 23.95
C VAL A 213 5.42 -5.84 23.93
N TRP A 214 6.04 -7.01 23.83
CA TRP A 214 7.50 -7.14 23.77
C TRP A 214 8.08 -6.74 22.39
N ARG A 215 7.34 -6.98 21.31
CA ARG A 215 7.75 -6.57 19.95
C ARG A 215 7.78 -5.06 19.80
N THR A 216 6.91 -4.32 20.49
CA THR A 216 6.85 -2.86 20.48
C THR A 216 8.18 -2.18 20.81
N PHE A 217 9.03 -2.80 21.61
CA PHE A 217 10.35 -2.27 21.95
C PHE A 217 11.40 -2.48 20.86
N PHE A 218 11.18 -3.44 19.96
CA PHE A 218 12.16 -3.84 18.94
C PHE A 218 11.72 -3.59 17.51
N THR A 219 10.41 -3.49 17.29
CA THR A 219 9.82 -3.30 15.97
C THR A 219 8.80 -2.16 16.03
N ARG A 220 8.74 -1.40 14.95
CA ARG A 220 7.73 -0.36 14.79
C ARG A 220 6.36 -1.00 14.58
N THR A 221 5.39 -0.65 15.42
CA THR A 221 4.08 -1.31 15.49
C THR A 221 3.03 -0.72 14.54
N ASP A 222 3.33 0.38 13.88
CA ASP A 222 2.43 1.06 12.95
C ASP A 222 2.65 0.71 11.47
N LEU A 223 3.63 -0.15 11.17
CA LEU A 223 3.81 -0.73 9.86
C LEU A 223 2.67 -1.71 9.54
N ARG A 224 2.15 -1.69 8.30
CA ARG A 224 1.01 -2.51 7.88
C ARG A 224 1.23 -3.16 6.53
N ASN A 225 0.70 -4.35 6.37
CA ASN A 225 0.57 -4.97 5.06
C ASN A 225 -0.74 -4.47 4.43
N HIS A 226 -0.62 -3.45 3.60
CA HIS A 226 -1.77 -2.82 2.96
C HIS A 226 -2.06 -3.39 1.57
N ARG A 227 -1.35 -4.44 1.17
CA ARG A 227 -1.59 -5.16 -0.09
C ARG A 227 -2.95 -5.83 -0.10
N LYS A 228 -3.54 -5.95 -1.27
CA LYS A 228 -4.75 -6.71 -1.55
C LYS A 228 -4.48 -7.52 -2.79
N ILE A 229 -4.29 -8.80 -2.59
CA ILE A 229 -3.92 -9.76 -3.64
C ILE A 229 -4.80 -11.00 -3.47
N LEU A 230 -5.40 -11.47 -4.56
CA LEU A 230 -5.92 -12.82 -4.69
C LEU A 230 -5.27 -13.42 -5.93
N VAL A 231 -4.66 -14.58 -5.79
CA VAL A 231 -4.09 -15.35 -6.90
C VAL A 231 -4.72 -16.73 -6.90
N ILE A 232 -5.23 -17.13 -8.05
CA ILE A 232 -5.87 -18.44 -8.27
C ILE A 232 -5.07 -19.19 -9.34
N ASP A 233 -4.57 -20.38 -9.01
CA ASP A 233 -3.84 -21.29 -9.90
C ASP A 233 -2.62 -20.61 -10.58
N SER A 234 -2.08 -19.54 -10.07
CA SER A 234 -1.09 -18.67 -10.72
C SER A 234 -1.50 -18.21 -12.14
N LYS A 235 -2.78 -18.25 -12.46
CA LYS A 235 -3.38 -17.90 -13.78
C LYS A 235 -4.28 -16.69 -13.72
N ILE A 236 -4.98 -16.49 -12.61
CA ILE A 236 -5.87 -15.37 -12.39
C ILE A 236 -5.37 -14.61 -11.17
N GLY A 237 -5.22 -13.29 -11.30
CA GLY A 237 -4.77 -12.42 -10.23
C GLY A 237 -5.72 -11.24 -10.04
N TYR A 238 -5.88 -10.82 -8.79
CA TYR A 238 -6.64 -9.63 -8.43
C TYR A 238 -5.77 -8.70 -7.59
N THR A 239 -5.85 -7.42 -7.86
CA THR A 239 -5.33 -6.37 -6.97
C THR A 239 -6.11 -5.08 -7.16
N GLY A 240 -6.12 -4.22 -6.14
CA GLY A 240 -6.86 -2.96 -6.18
C GLY A 240 -7.08 -2.37 -4.80
N SER A 241 -8.16 -1.61 -4.65
CA SER A 241 -8.45 -0.92 -3.39
C SER A 241 -9.38 -1.71 -2.45
N PHE A 242 -10.13 -2.68 -2.98
CA PHE A 242 -11.12 -3.44 -2.24
C PHE A 242 -10.49 -4.33 -1.18
N ASN A 243 -10.93 -4.19 0.07
CA ASN A 243 -10.65 -5.14 1.14
C ASN A 243 -11.71 -6.25 1.14
N LEU A 244 -11.43 -7.38 1.79
CA LEU A 244 -12.48 -8.37 2.03
C LEU A 244 -13.42 -7.88 3.15
N ALA A 245 -14.18 -6.85 2.83
CA ALA A 245 -15.14 -6.21 3.73
C ALA A 245 -16.34 -5.71 2.92
N ASP A 246 -17.52 -6.20 3.25
CA ASP A 246 -18.77 -5.74 2.60
C ASP A 246 -19.11 -4.32 3.12
N PRO A 247 -19.11 -3.27 2.28
CA PRO A 247 -19.32 -1.91 2.74
C PRO A 247 -20.72 -1.65 3.32
N ARG A 248 -21.67 -2.54 3.10
CA ARG A 248 -23.02 -2.47 3.69
C ARG A 248 -23.01 -2.83 5.19
N PHE A 249 -21.99 -3.52 5.65
CA PHE A 249 -21.83 -3.97 7.05
C PHE A 249 -20.63 -3.29 7.70
N PHE A 250 -19.53 -3.12 6.97
CA PHE A 250 -18.27 -2.59 7.50
C PHE A 250 -18.36 -1.10 7.80
N LYS A 251 -18.09 -0.71 9.07
CA LYS A 251 -18.08 0.69 9.54
C LYS A 251 -19.32 1.51 9.16
N LYS A 252 -20.48 0.90 9.02
CA LYS A 252 -21.73 1.56 8.62
C LYS A 252 -22.12 2.76 9.50
N ASP A 253 -21.76 2.71 10.79
CA ASP A 253 -22.06 3.75 11.78
C ASP A 253 -21.05 4.90 11.80
N SER A 254 -20.02 4.88 10.95
CA SER A 254 -18.99 5.92 10.86
C SER A 254 -19.51 7.25 10.28
N GLY A 255 -20.68 7.22 9.65
CA GLY A 255 -21.30 8.39 9.01
C GLY A 255 -20.64 8.87 7.72
N VAL A 256 -19.68 8.09 7.16
CA VAL A 256 -19.01 8.40 5.88
C VAL A 256 -19.72 7.81 4.67
N GLY A 257 -20.67 6.89 4.88
CA GLY A 257 -21.35 6.13 3.84
C GLY A 257 -20.56 4.87 3.45
N GLU A 258 -21.10 4.14 2.47
CA GLU A 258 -20.44 2.93 1.95
C GLU A 258 -19.10 3.25 1.30
N TRP A 259 -18.18 2.30 1.38
CA TRP A 259 -16.89 2.40 0.72
C TRP A 259 -17.06 2.11 -0.78
N VAL A 260 -16.45 2.98 -1.60
CA VAL A 260 -16.45 2.85 -3.06
C VAL A 260 -15.06 2.42 -3.49
N ASP A 261 -14.94 1.15 -3.83
CA ASP A 261 -13.70 0.48 -4.17
C ASP A 261 -13.67 0.02 -5.63
N VAL A 262 -12.47 -0.33 -6.09
CA VAL A 262 -12.23 -0.91 -7.41
C VAL A 262 -11.24 -2.06 -7.30
N MET A 263 -11.39 -3.05 -8.20
CA MET A 263 -10.49 -4.18 -8.30
C MET A 263 -10.13 -4.43 -9.76
N MET A 264 -8.91 -4.85 -10.03
CA MET A 264 -8.46 -5.28 -11.34
C MET A 264 -8.32 -6.80 -11.32
N ARG A 265 -9.06 -7.49 -12.14
CA ARG A 265 -8.88 -8.91 -12.46
C ARG A 265 -7.89 -9.01 -13.61
N CYS A 266 -6.83 -9.77 -13.44
CA CYS A 266 -5.74 -9.92 -14.39
C CYS A 266 -5.56 -11.39 -14.79
N THR A 267 -5.16 -11.61 -16.03
CA THR A 267 -4.65 -12.89 -16.52
C THR A 267 -3.41 -12.63 -17.39
N GLY A 268 -2.56 -13.65 -17.57
CA GLY A 268 -1.30 -13.51 -18.32
C GLY A 268 -0.07 -13.41 -17.41
N PRO A 269 1.10 -13.04 -17.97
CA PRO A 269 2.38 -13.04 -17.26
C PRO A 269 2.40 -12.20 -15.97
N LEU A 270 1.63 -11.11 -15.91
CA LEU A 270 1.53 -10.25 -14.73
C LEU A 270 1.09 -11.01 -13.47
N VAL A 271 0.33 -12.10 -13.62
CA VAL A 271 -0.15 -12.89 -12.47
C VAL A 271 1.00 -13.61 -11.77
N LEU A 272 2.05 -13.99 -12.51
CA LEU A 272 3.25 -14.59 -11.90
C LEU A 272 3.99 -13.60 -11.00
N GLU A 273 4.01 -12.32 -11.40
CA GLU A 273 4.58 -11.26 -10.56
C GLU A 273 3.76 -11.06 -9.28
N LEU A 274 2.42 -11.06 -9.38
CA LEU A 274 1.53 -11.01 -8.21
C LEU A 274 1.72 -12.23 -7.30
N SER A 275 1.85 -13.42 -7.89
CA SER A 275 2.13 -14.67 -7.16
C SER A 275 3.45 -14.58 -6.40
N ALA A 276 4.50 -14.12 -7.07
CA ALA A 276 5.82 -13.97 -6.48
C ALA A 276 5.82 -12.99 -5.28
N VAL A 277 5.08 -11.88 -5.38
CA VAL A 277 4.92 -10.94 -4.27
C VAL A 277 4.18 -11.60 -3.09
N PHE A 278 3.10 -12.35 -3.36
CA PHE A 278 2.37 -13.06 -2.32
C PHE A 278 3.26 -14.08 -1.60
N PHE A 279 3.97 -14.94 -2.35
CA PHE A 279 4.83 -15.97 -1.76
C PHE A 279 6.02 -15.38 -1.02
N ALA A 280 6.58 -14.25 -1.49
CA ALA A 280 7.61 -13.54 -0.77
C ALA A 280 7.11 -13.03 0.60
N ASP A 281 5.93 -12.42 0.65
CA ASP A 281 5.33 -11.97 1.90
C ASP A 281 5.04 -13.15 2.83
N LEU A 282 4.45 -14.23 2.31
CA LEU A 282 4.13 -15.42 3.08
C LEU A 282 5.39 -16.03 3.71
N ALA A 283 6.44 -16.22 2.92
CA ALA A 283 7.69 -16.80 3.41
C ALA A 283 8.34 -15.97 4.54
N VAL A 284 8.31 -14.64 4.43
CA VAL A 284 8.84 -13.74 5.48
C VAL A 284 8.04 -13.84 6.78
N GLU A 285 6.73 -14.08 6.70
CA GLU A 285 5.86 -14.14 7.89
C GLU A 285 5.79 -15.53 8.51
N THR A 286 5.91 -16.61 7.73
CA THR A 286 5.73 -17.99 8.21
C THR A 286 7.00 -18.63 8.76
N HIS A 287 8.18 -18.19 8.32
CA HIS A 287 9.45 -18.80 8.72
C HIS A 287 10.20 -17.89 9.70
N GLU A 288 10.50 -18.42 10.88
CA GLU A 288 11.18 -17.67 11.94
C GLU A 288 12.69 -17.50 11.68
N ASN A 289 13.29 -18.34 10.84
CA ASN A 289 14.72 -18.33 10.52
C ASN A 289 15.01 -18.40 9.03
N LEU A 290 16.26 -18.10 8.66
CA LEU A 290 16.72 -18.12 7.26
C LEU A 290 16.69 -19.53 6.65
N GLU A 291 16.93 -20.54 7.44
CA GLU A 291 16.98 -21.95 7.01
C GLU A 291 15.60 -22.42 6.53
N GLY A 292 14.55 -22.10 7.28
CA GLY A 292 13.16 -22.34 6.88
C GLY A 292 12.76 -21.61 5.60
N VAL A 293 13.17 -20.34 5.48
CA VAL A 293 12.94 -19.58 4.23
C VAL A 293 13.64 -20.25 3.05
N GLN A 294 14.89 -20.64 3.18
CA GLN A 294 15.65 -21.30 2.11
C GLN A 294 15.04 -22.65 1.71
N GLN A 295 14.61 -23.44 2.68
CA GLN A 295 13.93 -24.72 2.41
C GLN A 295 12.62 -24.51 1.66
N TYR A 296 11.79 -23.56 2.09
CA TYR A 296 10.55 -23.18 1.42
C TYR A 296 10.80 -22.77 -0.04
N LEU A 297 11.83 -21.94 -0.27
CA LEU A 297 12.19 -21.45 -1.59
C LEU A 297 12.67 -22.56 -2.52
N THR A 298 13.44 -23.51 -1.99
CA THR A 298 13.89 -24.69 -2.75
C THR A 298 12.70 -25.53 -3.20
N GLN A 299 11.75 -25.80 -2.30
CA GLN A 299 10.52 -26.53 -2.61
C GLN A 299 9.65 -25.78 -3.63
N ALA A 300 9.54 -24.44 -3.48
CA ALA A 300 8.83 -23.60 -4.44
C ALA A 300 9.48 -23.67 -5.84
N GLN A 301 10.81 -23.64 -5.92
CA GLN A 301 11.55 -23.76 -7.18
C GLN A 301 11.26 -25.06 -7.93
N GLU A 302 11.16 -26.17 -7.22
CA GLU A 302 10.84 -27.48 -7.80
C GLU A 302 9.42 -27.50 -8.40
N ARG A 303 8.48 -26.74 -7.82
CA ARG A 303 7.06 -26.65 -8.26
C ARG A 303 6.82 -25.65 -9.39
N ILE A 304 7.76 -24.70 -9.63
CA ILE A 304 7.58 -23.66 -10.65
C ILE A 304 7.25 -24.21 -12.04
N PRO A 305 7.92 -25.25 -12.57
CA PRO A 305 7.59 -25.80 -13.89
C PRO A 305 6.13 -26.29 -14.00
N GLU A 306 5.55 -26.74 -12.91
CA GLU A 306 4.16 -27.23 -12.84
C GLU A 306 3.15 -26.07 -12.79
N ILE A 307 3.57 -24.92 -12.23
CA ILE A 307 2.75 -23.73 -12.03
C ILE A 307 2.75 -22.82 -13.26
N LEU A 308 3.85 -22.84 -14.05
CA LEU A 308 3.95 -22.04 -15.28
C LEU A 308 2.97 -22.55 -16.33
N PRO A 309 2.02 -21.72 -16.79
CA PRO A 309 1.10 -22.14 -17.84
C PRO A 309 1.83 -22.34 -19.17
N GLU A 310 1.54 -23.44 -19.85
CA GLU A 310 2.12 -23.78 -21.19
C GLU A 310 1.92 -22.68 -22.25
N LYS A 311 0.87 -21.87 -22.12
CA LYS A 311 0.56 -20.73 -22.99
C LYS A 311 0.14 -19.51 -22.16
N MET A 312 0.99 -18.48 -22.16
CA MET A 312 0.73 -17.22 -21.45
C MET A 312 0.08 -16.12 -22.31
N GLN A 313 -0.30 -16.43 -23.55
CA GLN A 313 -0.90 -15.42 -24.45
C GLN A 313 -2.39 -15.32 -24.16
N GLN A 314 -2.83 -14.25 -23.48
CA GLN A 314 -4.24 -14.04 -23.19
C GLN A 314 -4.76 -12.67 -23.64
N GLY A 315 -3.89 -11.68 -23.92
CA GLY A 315 -4.28 -10.34 -24.35
C GLY A 315 -3.09 -9.53 -24.88
N ASP A 316 -3.30 -8.23 -25.06
CA ASP A 316 -2.30 -7.31 -25.63
C ASP A 316 -1.81 -6.24 -24.65
N ILE A 317 -2.32 -6.27 -23.41
CA ILE A 317 -2.05 -5.22 -22.42
C ILE A 317 -0.61 -5.31 -21.93
N VAL A 318 0.09 -4.18 -21.95
CA VAL A 318 1.39 -4.00 -21.32
C VAL A 318 1.20 -3.43 -19.92
N ALA A 319 1.71 -4.12 -18.92
CA ALA A 319 1.63 -3.69 -17.53
C ALA A 319 2.81 -4.19 -16.71
N GLN A 320 2.99 -3.63 -15.51
CA GLN A 320 4.09 -3.91 -14.59
C GLN A 320 3.57 -3.90 -13.17
N VAL A 321 3.93 -4.89 -12.36
CA VAL A 321 3.66 -4.91 -10.92
C VAL A 321 4.72 -4.10 -10.20
N ILE A 322 4.28 -3.24 -9.29
CA ILE A 322 5.15 -2.39 -8.48
C ILE A 322 4.83 -2.65 -7.00
N PRO A 323 5.46 -3.65 -6.37
CA PRO A 323 5.41 -3.79 -4.93
C PRO A 323 6.30 -2.76 -4.25
N SER A 324 5.94 -2.32 -3.06
CA SER A 324 6.83 -1.56 -2.17
C SER A 324 6.75 -2.07 -0.76
N ALA A 325 7.84 -1.90 -0.03
CA ALA A 325 7.95 -2.24 1.38
C ALA A 325 9.00 -1.32 2.03
N PRO A 326 8.84 -0.96 3.30
CA PRO A 326 9.79 -0.09 3.99
C PRO A 326 11.20 -0.68 4.11
N GLU A 327 11.34 -2.01 3.99
CA GLU A 327 12.63 -2.73 4.03
C GLU A 327 13.47 -2.57 2.76
N GLN A 328 12.84 -2.31 1.62
CA GLN A 328 13.53 -2.34 0.32
C GLN A 328 14.45 -1.14 0.08
N GLY A 329 14.47 -0.16 0.98
CA GLY A 329 15.33 1.02 0.89
C GLY A 329 15.06 1.95 -0.29
N SER A 330 14.27 1.53 -1.26
CA SER A 330 13.75 2.33 -2.37
C SER A 330 12.27 2.60 -2.16
N HIS A 331 11.85 3.83 -2.42
CA HIS A 331 10.44 4.23 -2.35
C HIS A 331 9.81 4.16 -3.76
N VAL A 332 9.92 2.99 -4.38
CA VAL A 332 9.68 2.78 -5.80
C VAL A 332 8.30 3.24 -6.29
N ILE A 333 7.22 2.96 -5.54
CA ILE A 333 5.88 3.46 -5.91
C ILE A 333 5.85 4.99 -5.90
N TYR A 334 6.43 5.60 -4.88
CA TYR A 334 6.52 7.06 -4.77
C TYR A 334 7.33 7.68 -5.90
N GLU A 335 8.52 7.13 -6.19
CA GLU A 335 9.36 7.57 -7.31
C GLU A 335 8.66 7.40 -8.67
N THR A 336 7.90 6.32 -8.82
CA THR A 336 7.06 6.07 -10.00
C THR A 336 5.95 7.11 -10.14
N ILE A 337 5.27 7.47 -9.04
CA ILE A 337 4.23 8.52 -9.01
C ILE A 337 4.83 9.86 -9.44
N ILE A 338 5.94 10.25 -8.87
CA ILE A 338 6.62 11.52 -9.21
C ILE A 338 7.03 11.53 -10.69
N SER A 339 7.65 10.43 -11.17
CA SER A 339 8.05 10.29 -12.57
C SER A 339 6.85 10.39 -13.53
N ALA A 340 5.73 9.78 -13.16
CA ALA A 340 4.50 9.80 -13.95
C ALA A 340 3.88 11.21 -14.02
N ILE A 341 3.89 11.98 -12.91
CA ILE A 341 3.42 13.37 -12.90
C ILE A 341 4.27 14.25 -13.81
N TYR A 342 5.59 14.06 -13.82
CA TYR A 342 6.48 14.82 -14.72
C TYR A 342 6.33 14.43 -16.19
N ALA A 343 5.98 13.18 -16.50
CA ALA A 343 5.72 12.70 -17.86
C ALA A 343 4.39 13.20 -18.44
N ALA A 344 3.48 13.70 -17.60
CA ALA A 344 2.17 14.19 -18.03
C ALA A 344 2.29 15.43 -18.93
N THR A 345 1.51 15.48 -20.01
CA THR A 345 1.51 16.59 -20.98
C THR A 345 0.14 17.26 -21.14
N LYS A 346 -0.96 16.56 -20.84
CA LYS A 346 -2.33 17.07 -21.05
C LYS A 346 -3.15 17.09 -19.77
N GLN A 347 -3.24 15.95 -19.12
CA GLN A 347 -4.09 15.83 -17.93
C GLN A 347 -3.61 14.77 -16.94
N ILE A 348 -3.88 15.02 -15.67
CA ILE A 348 -3.69 14.10 -14.54
C ILE A 348 -5.01 14.06 -13.77
N THR A 349 -5.55 12.87 -13.52
CA THR A 349 -6.67 12.70 -12.59
C THR A 349 -6.29 11.69 -11.53
N ILE A 350 -6.33 12.11 -10.28
CA ILE A 350 -5.99 11.28 -9.12
C ILE A 350 -7.24 11.05 -8.29
N THR A 351 -7.55 9.80 -8.00
CA THR A 351 -8.57 9.38 -7.03
C THR A 351 -7.87 8.75 -5.84
N THR A 352 -8.15 9.22 -4.63
CA THR A 352 -7.57 8.68 -3.40
C THR A 352 -8.45 9.04 -2.19
N PRO A 353 -8.61 8.12 -1.20
CA PRO A 353 -9.32 8.45 0.03
C PRO A 353 -8.56 9.45 0.90
N TYR A 354 -7.23 9.35 0.91
CA TYR A 354 -6.35 10.15 1.76
C TYR A 354 -5.33 10.88 0.90
N PHE A 355 -5.25 12.19 1.11
CA PHE A 355 -4.33 13.06 0.41
C PHE A 355 -3.55 13.90 1.43
N VAL A 356 -2.39 13.40 1.83
CA VAL A 356 -1.47 14.06 2.77
C VAL A 356 -0.07 14.01 2.14
N PRO A 357 0.15 14.81 1.07
CA PRO A 357 1.40 14.76 0.31
C PRO A 357 2.56 15.33 1.12
N ASP A 358 3.76 14.88 0.78
CA ASP A 358 4.99 15.56 1.14
C ASP A 358 5.26 16.75 0.20
N GLU A 359 6.33 17.47 0.45
CA GLU A 359 6.68 18.66 -0.32
C GLU A 359 7.03 18.35 -1.79
N PRO A 360 7.82 17.29 -2.13
CA PRO A 360 8.10 16.95 -3.53
C PRO A 360 6.85 16.58 -4.34
N LEU A 361 5.92 15.81 -3.78
CA LEU A 361 4.66 15.46 -4.47
C LEU A 361 3.79 16.71 -4.69
N LEU A 362 3.67 17.54 -3.67
CA LEU A 362 2.95 18.82 -3.78
C LEU A 362 3.56 19.71 -4.87
N MET A 363 4.90 19.80 -4.90
CA MET A 363 5.64 20.54 -5.91
C MET A 363 5.42 19.96 -7.32
N ALA A 364 5.50 18.65 -7.49
CA ALA A 364 5.27 17.99 -8.78
C ALA A 364 3.88 18.31 -9.34
N LEU A 365 2.82 18.21 -8.51
CA LEU A 365 1.45 18.52 -8.92
C LEU A 365 1.26 20.01 -9.27
N THR A 366 1.83 20.91 -8.48
CA THR A 366 1.73 22.37 -8.74
C THR A 366 2.51 22.76 -9.98
N ILE A 367 3.69 22.18 -10.22
CA ILE A 367 4.47 22.39 -11.45
C ILE A 367 3.70 21.84 -12.67
N ALA A 368 3.13 20.65 -12.58
CA ALA A 368 2.32 20.09 -13.66
C ALA A 368 1.16 21.04 -14.05
N ALA A 369 0.42 21.55 -13.04
CA ALA A 369 -0.66 22.52 -13.28
C ALA A 369 -0.15 23.82 -13.92
N LYS A 370 0.96 24.38 -13.42
CA LYS A 370 1.58 25.59 -13.97
C LYS A 370 2.14 25.40 -15.39
N ARG A 371 2.52 24.17 -15.78
CA ARG A 371 2.89 23.81 -17.17
C ARG A 371 1.67 23.74 -18.10
N GLY A 372 0.45 23.92 -17.61
CA GLY A 372 -0.79 23.82 -18.38
C GLY A 372 -1.43 22.43 -18.40
N VAL A 373 -0.90 21.46 -17.63
CA VAL A 373 -1.51 20.13 -17.46
C VAL A 373 -2.78 20.29 -16.61
N LYS A 374 -3.89 19.71 -17.05
CA LYS A 374 -5.15 19.71 -16.28
C LYS A 374 -5.07 18.74 -15.12
N VAL A 375 -4.76 19.21 -13.92
CA VAL A 375 -4.67 18.37 -12.72
C VAL A 375 -6.01 18.40 -11.97
N THR A 376 -6.55 17.21 -11.70
CA THR A 376 -7.80 17.03 -10.94
C THR A 376 -7.57 16.00 -9.82
N LEU A 377 -7.90 16.38 -8.60
CA LEU A 377 -7.95 15.50 -7.44
C LEU A 377 -9.40 15.16 -7.11
N ILE A 378 -9.74 13.89 -7.00
CA ILE A 378 -11.06 13.40 -6.57
C ILE A 378 -10.88 12.77 -5.19
N LEU A 379 -11.45 13.44 -4.19
CA LEU A 379 -11.32 13.08 -2.77
C LEU A 379 -12.73 12.86 -2.19
N PRO A 380 -12.90 12.00 -1.19
CA PRO A 380 -14.19 11.84 -0.53
C PRO A 380 -14.58 13.13 0.23
N ALA A 381 -15.85 13.51 0.18
CA ALA A 381 -16.36 14.64 0.94
C ALA A 381 -16.35 14.41 2.45
N LYS A 382 -16.49 13.14 2.85
CA LYS A 382 -16.39 12.68 4.24
C LYS A 382 -15.32 11.60 4.32
N VAL A 383 -14.45 11.69 5.31
CA VAL A 383 -13.40 10.70 5.60
C VAL A 383 -13.54 10.19 7.03
N ASP A 384 -13.14 8.95 7.26
CA ASP A 384 -13.23 8.28 8.54
C ASP A 384 -12.14 8.73 9.55
N SER A 385 -11.10 9.45 9.09
CA SER A 385 -10.05 10.03 9.93
C SER A 385 -10.15 11.56 9.98
N LEU A 386 -10.43 12.10 11.16
CA LEU A 386 -10.45 13.57 11.36
C LEU A 386 -9.07 14.20 11.14
N MET A 387 -8.01 13.53 11.57
CA MET A 387 -6.63 14.03 11.41
C MET A 387 -6.26 14.13 9.92
N VAL A 388 -6.50 13.08 9.14
CA VAL A 388 -6.28 13.09 7.69
C VAL A 388 -7.11 14.20 7.02
N ARG A 389 -8.38 14.39 7.44
CA ARG A 389 -9.23 15.45 6.92
C ARG A 389 -8.62 16.83 7.13
N TYR A 390 -8.13 17.13 8.32
CA TYR A 390 -7.54 18.44 8.63
C TYR A 390 -6.17 18.60 7.95
N ALA A 391 -5.31 17.61 7.99
CA ALA A 391 -4.01 17.64 7.34
C ALA A 391 -4.14 17.85 5.82
N SER A 392 -5.01 17.11 5.14
CA SER A 392 -5.29 17.25 3.70
C SER A 392 -5.66 18.67 3.32
N ARG A 393 -6.55 19.29 4.09
CA ARG A 393 -7.08 20.64 3.83
C ARG A 393 -6.02 21.74 3.92
N ALA A 394 -4.94 21.53 4.66
CA ALA A 394 -3.84 22.48 4.76
C ALA A 394 -3.09 22.68 3.42
N TYR A 395 -3.15 21.69 2.52
CA TYR A 395 -2.48 21.73 1.21
C TYR A 395 -3.35 22.36 0.11
N TYR A 396 -4.67 22.47 0.31
CA TYR A 396 -5.60 22.96 -0.72
C TYR A 396 -5.29 24.37 -1.21
N PRO A 397 -4.90 25.36 -0.39
CA PRO A 397 -4.57 26.69 -0.89
C PRO A 397 -3.53 26.65 -2.00
N MET A 398 -2.39 25.97 -1.76
CA MET A 398 -1.29 25.89 -2.71
C MET A 398 -1.70 25.21 -4.03
N LEU A 399 -2.51 24.16 -3.94
CA LEU A 399 -3.03 23.44 -5.10
C LEU A 399 -4.01 24.30 -5.91
N LEU A 400 -4.95 24.95 -5.24
CA LEU A 400 -5.94 25.81 -5.87
C LEU A 400 -5.29 27.02 -6.55
N ASP A 401 -4.31 27.65 -5.89
CA ASP A 401 -3.56 28.79 -6.43
C ASP A 401 -2.73 28.38 -7.66
N ALA A 402 -2.27 27.13 -7.74
CA ALA A 402 -1.61 26.58 -8.91
C ALA A 402 -2.55 26.17 -10.04
N GLY A 403 -3.89 26.20 -9.82
CA GLY A 403 -4.90 25.82 -10.81
C GLY A 403 -5.34 24.35 -10.76
N VAL A 404 -4.93 23.59 -9.73
CA VAL A 404 -5.39 22.21 -9.51
C VAL A 404 -6.87 22.22 -9.13
N LYS A 405 -7.67 21.38 -9.75
CA LYS A 405 -9.09 21.19 -9.41
C LYS A 405 -9.22 20.14 -8.30
N ILE A 406 -9.99 20.50 -7.26
CA ILE A 406 -10.28 19.58 -6.14
C ILE A 406 -11.78 19.30 -6.16
N ALA A 407 -12.14 18.04 -6.40
CA ALA A 407 -13.50 17.55 -6.45
C ALA A 407 -13.79 16.67 -5.22
N MET A 408 -14.84 17.01 -4.49
CA MET A 408 -15.28 16.34 -3.26
C MET A 408 -16.42 15.39 -3.58
N PHE A 409 -16.16 14.11 -3.66
CA PHE A 409 -17.13 13.06 -3.97
C PHE A 409 -18.13 12.86 -2.82
N LYS A 410 -19.42 12.70 -3.17
CA LYS A 410 -20.52 12.64 -2.19
C LYS A 410 -21.20 11.27 -2.08
N GLY A 411 -20.84 10.33 -2.92
CA GLY A 411 -21.51 9.02 -3.00
C GLY A 411 -20.99 7.96 -1.99
N GLY A 412 -20.43 8.39 -0.86
CA GLY A 412 -19.84 7.51 0.14
C GLY A 412 -18.37 7.80 0.39
N LEU A 413 -17.63 6.89 1.03
CA LEU A 413 -16.19 6.99 1.17
C LEU A 413 -15.52 6.47 -0.12
N LEU A 414 -15.13 7.39 -1.00
CA LEU A 414 -14.36 7.04 -2.21
C LEU A 414 -13.00 6.48 -1.81
N HIS A 415 -12.89 5.16 -1.82
CA HIS A 415 -11.70 4.45 -1.37
C HIS A 415 -10.82 3.95 -2.53
N ALA A 416 -11.23 4.12 -3.78
CA ALA A 416 -10.43 3.83 -4.97
C ALA A 416 -9.10 4.61 -5.00
N LYS A 417 -8.03 3.97 -5.47
CA LYS A 417 -6.70 4.56 -5.64
C LYS A 417 -6.27 4.39 -7.09
N THR A 418 -6.43 5.46 -7.85
CA THR A 418 -6.11 5.48 -9.28
C THR A 418 -5.49 6.82 -9.68
N MET A 419 -4.46 6.78 -10.52
CA MET A 419 -3.90 7.96 -11.15
C MET A 419 -3.83 7.73 -12.66
N THR A 420 -4.63 8.48 -13.43
CA THR A 420 -4.61 8.43 -14.90
C THR A 420 -3.83 9.62 -15.47
N ILE A 421 -3.05 9.37 -16.52
CA ILE A 421 -2.24 10.37 -17.22
C ILE A 421 -2.53 10.31 -18.71
N ASP A 422 -2.93 11.43 -19.28
CA ASP A 422 -3.09 11.69 -20.71
C ASP A 422 -3.94 10.63 -21.47
N GLU A 423 -4.80 9.87 -20.76
CA GLU A 423 -5.60 8.75 -21.26
C GLU A 423 -4.79 7.59 -21.89
N ASP A 424 -3.50 7.48 -21.52
CA ASP A 424 -2.59 6.47 -22.06
C ASP A 424 -1.90 5.63 -20.98
N TYR A 425 -1.89 6.11 -19.73
CA TYR A 425 -1.21 5.48 -18.61
C TYR A 425 -2.06 5.56 -17.36
N VAL A 426 -2.04 4.50 -16.58
CA VAL A 426 -2.66 4.50 -15.25
C VAL A 426 -1.78 3.79 -14.23
N LEU A 427 -1.69 4.38 -13.05
CA LEU A 427 -1.26 3.70 -11.83
C LEU A 427 -2.51 3.32 -11.04
N PHE A 428 -2.65 2.02 -10.75
CA PHE A 428 -3.83 1.42 -10.12
C PHE A 428 -3.39 0.49 -9.00
N GLY A 429 -3.97 0.57 -7.81
CA GLY A 429 -3.56 -0.36 -6.75
C GLY A 429 -4.01 0.03 -5.35
N THR A 430 -3.11 -0.20 -4.38
CA THR A 430 -3.43 -0.05 -2.95
C THR A 430 -2.94 1.27 -2.35
N VAL A 431 -2.01 1.99 -3.02
CA VAL A 431 -1.30 3.14 -2.48
C VAL A 431 -2.18 4.38 -2.38
N ASN A 432 -2.31 4.94 -1.18
CA ASN A 432 -2.90 6.27 -0.99
C ASN A 432 -1.86 7.37 -1.30
N MET A 433 -2.34 8.60 -1.50
CA MET A 433 -1.46 9.76 -1.66
C MET A 433 -1.09 10.37 -0.31
N ASP A 434 -0.49 9.57 0.57
CA ASP A 434 -0.07 9.95 1.91
C ASP A 434 1.32 9.38 2.27
N MET A 435 1.95 9.99 3.26
CA MET A 435 3.30 9.63 3.71
C MET A 435 3.39 8.20 4.23
N ARG A 436 2.31 7.70 4.83
CA ARG A 436 2.26 6.38 5.39
C ARG A 436 2.31 5.31 4.29
N SER A 437 1.52 5.48 3.24
CA SER A 437 1.52 4.57 2.09
C SER A 437 2.85 4.60 1.31
N PHE A 438 3.51 5.76 1.26
CA PHE A 438 4.78 5.88 0.54
C PHE A 438 5.97 5.27 1.27
N PHE A 439 5.99 5.35 2.60
CA PHE A 439 7.23 5.11 3.37
C PHE A 439 7.10 4.03 4.46
N LEU A 440 5.89 3.61 4.82
CA LEU A 440 5.67 2.74 5.99
C LEU A 440 4.91 1.46 5.67
N ASN A 441 3.99 1.48 4.73
CA ASN A 441 3.19 0.30 4.42
C ASN A 441 3.88 -0.59 3.37
N LEU A 442 3.54 -1.87 3.41
CA LEU A 442 3.70 -2.73 2.25
C LEU A 442 2.53 -2.44 1.31
N GLU A 443 2.82 -1.98 0.11
CA GLU A 443 1.81 -1.62 -0.90
C GLU A 443 2.06 -2.40 -2.21
N ILE A 444 1.07 -2.37 -3.10
CA ILE A 444 1.20 -2.92 -4.45
C ILE A 444 0.41 -2.06 -5.44
N SER A 445 1.01 -1.78 -6.59
CA SER A 445 0.36 -1.05 -7.67
C SER A 445 0.64 -1.71 -9.02
N LEU A 446 -0.24 -1.47 -9.97
CA LEU A 446 -0.06 -1.79 -11.38
C LEU A 446 0.22 -0.51 -12.15
N ALA A 447 1.35 -0.45 -12.85
CA ALA A 447 1.56 0.52 -13.92
C ALA A 447 1.04 -0.09 -15.22
N ILE A 448 -0.01 0.48 -15.80
CA ILE A 448 -0.68 -0.05 -16.99
C ILE A 448 -0.47 0.94 -18.13
N TYR A 449 0.12 0.44 -19.23
CA TYR A 449 0.48 1.21 -20.40
C TYR A 449 -0.48 0.91 -21.56
N ASP A 450 -1.77 0.84 -21.25
CA ASP A 450 -2.82 0.49 -22.19
C ASP A 450 -3.89 1.59 -22.26
N ARG A 451 -4.26 1.96 -23.48
CA ARG A 451 -5.19 3.06 -23.72
C ARG A 451 -6.63 2.70 -23.38
N ASP A 452 -7.04 1.46 -23.62
CA ASP A 452 -8.44 1.07 -23.49
C ASP A 452 -8.79 0.86 -22.01
N ILE A 453 -7.90 0.24 -21.23
CA ILE A 453 -8.04 0.16 -19.78
C ILE A 453 -7.98 1.57 -19.16
N THR A 454 -7.03 2.40 -19.61
CA THR A 454 -6.95 3.79 -19.12
C THR A 454 -8.24 4.56 -19.37
N LYS A 455 -8.88 4.41 -20.54
CA LYS A 455 -10.16 5.04 -20.86
C LYS A 455 -11.30 4.54 -19.97
N GLN A 456 -11.34 3.23 -19.64
CA GLN A 456 -12.35 2.69 -18.72
C GLN A 456 -12.22 3.35 -17.34
N ILE A 457 -11.00 3.48 -16.82
CA ILE A 457 -10.75 4.16 -15.55
C ILE A 457 -11.07 5.67 -15.63
N CYS A 458 -10.73 6.34 -16.74
CA CYS A 458 -11.12 7.72 -16.98
C CYS A 458 -12.66 7.91 -17.02
N ASN A 459 -13.40 6.94 -17.56
CA ASN A 459 -14.86 6.96 -17.55
C ASN A 459 -15.37 6.84 -16.11
N LEU A 460 -14.87 5.90 -15.35
CA LEU A 460 -15.20 5.75 -13.93
C LEU A 460 -14.88 7.02 -13.13
N GLN A 461 -13.71 7.64 -13.34
CA GLN A 461 -13.37 8.91 -12.70
C GLN A 461 -14.33 10.04 -13.12
N ARG A 462 -14.79 10.05 -14.37
CA ARG A 462 -15.84 11.02 -14.82
C ARG A 462 -17.17 10.81 -14.08
N ASP A 463 -17.55 9.57 -13.81
CA ASP A 463 -18.75 9.28 -13.02
C ASP A 463 -18.59 9.71 -11.56
N TYR A 464 -17.42 9.55 -10.97
CA TYR A 464 -17.11 10.13 -9.66
C TYR A 464 -17.23 11.67 -9.68
N LEU A 465 -16.73 12.32 -10.72
CA LEU A 465 -16.82 13.78 -10.87
C LEU A 465 -18.26 14.29 -11.01
N LYS A 466 -19.17 13.53 -11.65
CA LYS A 466 -20.60 13.87 -11.72
C LYS A 466 -21.24 13.92 -10.33
N ASN A 467 -20.78 13.08 -9.41
CA ASN A 467 -21.25 13.01 -8.03
C ASN A 467 -20.37 13.84 -7.06
N SER A 468 -19.60 14.79 -7.58
CA SER A 468 -18.68 15.61 -6.79
C SER A 468 -19.05 17.08 -6.82
N SER A 469 -18.63 17.81 -5.78
CA SER A 469 -18.65 19.29 -5.76
C SER A 469 -17.22 19.83 -5.76
N TYR A 470 -16.95 20.80 -6.60
CA TYR A 470 -15.63 21.42 -6.67
C TYR A 470 -15.41 22.44 -5.56
N ILE A 471 -14.19 22.45 -5.01
CA ILE A 471 -13.75 23.52 -4.11
C ILE A 471 -13.31 24.70 -4.99
N THR A 472 -13.90 25.87 -4.75
CA THR A 472 -13.51 27.10 -5.45
C THR A 472 -12.55 27.93 -4.60
N VAL A 473 -11.62 28.65 -5.22
CA VAL A 473 -10.67 29.57 -4.55
C VAL A 473 -11.46 30.57 -3.68
N LYS A 474 -12.55 31.17 -4.22
CA LYS A 474 -13.39 32.14 -3.51
C LYS A 474 -13.99 31.57 -2.22
N ALA A 475 -14.62 30.39 -2.30
CA ALA A 475 -15.20 29.73 -1.12
C ALA A 475 -14.10 29.32 -0.11
N TRP A 476 -12.92 28.95 -0.61
CA TRP A 476 -11.81 28.58 0.26
C TRP A 476 -11.24 29.78 1.03
N GLN A 477 -11.10 30.94 0.40
CA GLN A 477 -10.60 32.17 1.01
C GLN A 477 -11.58 32.80 2.04
N GLN A 478 -12.87 32.52 1.92
CA GLN A 478 -13.90 32.99 2.88
C GLN A 478 -13.93 32.21 4.20
N ARG A 479 -13.09 31.22 4.39
CA ARG A 479 -13.04 30.41 5.61
C ARG A 479 -12.44 31.18 6.79
N SER A 480 -12.84 30.77 8.00
CA SER A 480 -12.25 31.31 9.23
C SER A 480 -10.74 31.03 9.27
N LYS A 481 -9.93 32.04 9.59
CA LYS A 481 -8.47 31.95 9.80
C LYS A 481 -8.13 30.95 10.92
N PHE A 482 -9.00 30.83 11.93
CA PHE A 482 -8.82 29.86 13.04
C PHE A 482 -8.84 28.41 12.55
N ARG A 483 -9.71 28.08 11.57
CA ARG A 483 -9.69 26.76 10.95
C ARG A 483 -8.38 26.49 10.22
N GLY A 484 -7.84 27.48 9.52
CA GLY A 484 -6.53 27.37 8.88
C GLY A 484 -5.40 27.11 9.89
N LEU A 485 -5.45 27.71 11.08
CA LEU A 485 -4.49 27.44 12.13
C LEU A 485 -4.55 25.98 12.59
N ILE A 486 -5.74 25.44 12.85
CA ILE A 486 -5.93 24.03 13.22
C ILE A 486 -5.42 23.11 12.12
N GLU A 487 -5.77 23.34 10.86
CA GLU A 487 -5.33 22.56 9.70
C GLU A 487 -3.79 22.54 9.59
N ASN A 488 -3.14 23.67 9.73
CA ASN A 488 -1.68 23.80 9.72
C ASN A 488 -1.02 23.12 10.92
N THR A 489 -1.65 23.16 12.09
CA THR A 489 -1.14 22.44 13.27
C THR A 489 -1.20 20.94 13.06
N VAL A 490 -2.34 20.41 12.56
CA VAL A 490 -2.49 18.98 12.27
C VAL A 490 -1.55 18.55 11.15
N ARG A 491 -1.26 19.41 10.16
CA ARG A 491 -0.27 19.13 9.11
C ARG A 491 1.12 18.78 9.67
N LEU A 492 1.51 19.28 10.83
CA LEU A 492 2.78 18.90 11.46
C LEU A 492 2.84 17.41 11.81
N MET A 493 1.66 16.76 11.93
CA MET A 493 1.56 15.32 12.16
C MET A 493 1.56 14.49 10.85
N SER A 494 1.67 15.13 9.67
CA SER A 494 1.65 14.44 8.37
C SER A 494 2.61 13.24 8.26
N PRO A 495 3.82 13.26 8.86
CA PRO A 495 4.71 12.08 8.83
C PRO A 495 4.18 10.85 9.57
N LEU A 496 3.11 10.98 10.35
CA LEU A 496 2.46 9.91 11.10
C LEU A 496 1.12 9.48 10.49
N LEU A 497 0.65 10.21 9.45
CA LEU A 497 -0.67 10.04 8.82
C LEU A 497 -0.59 9.32 7.49
#